data_d183e6fdfe7a4cc356f15aafdf8c2878
#
_entry.id   d183e6fdfe7a4cc356f15aafdf8c2878
#
_cell.length_a   1.000
_cell.length_b   1.000
_cell.length_c   1.000
_cell.angle_alpha   90.00
_cell.angle_beta   90.00
_cell.angle_gamma   90.00
#
_symmetry.space_group_name_H-M   'P 1'
#
loop_
_entity.id
_entity.type
_entity.pdbx_description
1 polymer ?
#
loop_
_entity_poly.entity_id
_entity_poly.type
_entity_poly.pdbx_seq_one_letter_code
_entity_poly.pdbx_strand_id
1 'polypeptide(L)'
;MILADTSGILASVDESAAEHKQCAGLVQSAAYPLLVSPMVVAEVDYLLTTRFGVATANQFLSDVVAGGFQLVPTDEGDIDEAITVNTQYFDQALGVTDCLNVVLASRYGTVDIFTLDERHFRFVRPLAHGEAFRLLPFDLADVQN
;
A
#
# COMPACT_ATOMS: atom_id res chain seq x y z
N MET A 1 -10.23 -7.04 3.11
CA MET A 1 -8.86 -6.64 3.52
C MET A 1 -8.33 -5.68 2.47
N ILE A 2 -7.61 -4.67 2.88
CA ILE A 2 -6.99 -3.69 1.98
C ILE A 2 -5.50 -3.70 2.27
N LEU A 3 -4.66 -3.78 1.25
CA LEU A 3 -3.22 -3.68 1.38
C LEU A 3 -2.79 -2.23 1.17
N ALA A 4 -2.05 -1.68 2.13
CA ALA A 4 -1.63 -0.28 2.07
C ALA A 4 -0.27 -0.14 1.39
N ASP A 5 -0.22 0.78 0.45
CA ASP A 5 0.99 1.21 -0.23
C ASP A 5 1.47 2.57 0.31
N THR A 6 2.74 2.86 0.08
CA THR A 6 3.40 4.08 0.56
C THR A 6 2.66 5.35 0.18
N SER A 7 2.25 5.48 -1.08
CA SER A 7 1.62 6.71 -1.58
C SER A 7 0.28 7.02 -0.92
N GLY A 8 -0.55 6.01 -0.68
CA GLY A 8 -1.81 6.15 0.03
C GLY A 8 -1.62 6.59 1.48
N ILE A 9 -0.67 5.96 2.19
CA ILE A 9 -0.35 6.31 3.57
C ILE A 9 0.19 7.74 3.66
N LEU A 10 1.14 8.12 2.79
CA LEU A 10 1.68 9.48 2.77
C LEU A 10 0.58 10.53 2.56
N ALA A 11 -0.32 10.32 1.60
CA ALA A 11 -1.42 11.24 1.35
C ALA A 11 -2.41 11.31 2.51
N SER A 12 -2.56 10.25 3.30
CA SER A 12 -3.39 10.27 4.51
C SER A 12 -2.82 11.12 5.63
N VAL A 13 -1.51 11.39 5.61
CA VAL A 13 -0.80 12.22 6.58
C VAL A 13 -0.56 13.65 6.08
N ASP A 14 -0.26 13.80 4.80
CA ASP A 14 0.07 15.09 4.17
C ASP A 14 -1.21 15.89 3.86
N GLU A 15 -1.55 16.85 4.73
CA GLU A 15 -2.71 17.73 4.57
C GLU A 15 -2.66 18.58 3.30
N SER A 16 -1.49 18.76 2.68
CA SER A 16 -1.33 19.48 1.42
C SER A 16 -1.61 18.63 0.17
N ALA A 17 -1.69 17.32 0.32
CA ALA A 17 -2.00 16.42 -0.79
C ALA A 17 -3.44 16.62 -1.28
N ALA A 18 -3.64 16.61 -2.60
CA ALA A 18 -4.96 16.79 -3.20
C ALA A 18 -5.96 15.71 -2.73
N GLU A 19 -5.47 14.48 -2.54
CA GLU A 19 -6.25 13.31 -2.14
C GLU A 19 -6.31 13.11 -0.61
N HIS A 20 -5.75 14.04 0.18
CA HIS A 20 -5.64 13.90 1.64
C HIS A 20 -6.96 13.51 2.30
N LYS A 21 -8.05 14.25 2.02
CA LYS A 21 -9.34 14.00 2.66
C LYS A 21 -9.89 12.60 2.39
N GLN A 22 -9.72 12.13 1.16
CA GLN A 22 -10.19 10.79 0.75
C GLN A 22 -9.32 9.70 1.40
N CYS A 23 -8.00 9.87 1.39
CA CYS A 23 -7.05 8.93 1.99
C CYS A 23 -7.19 8.86 3.52
N ALA A 24 -7.24 10.01 4.20
CA ALA A 24 -7.46 10.07 5.64
C ALA A 24 -8.82 9.49 6.03
N GLY A 25 -9.87 9.80 5.28
CA GLY A 25 -11.20 9.24 5.46
C GLY A 25 -11.23 7.72 5.34
N LEU A 26 -10.51 7.16 4.36
CA LEU A 26 -10.39 5.70 4.18
C LEU A 26 -9.71 5.05 5.39
N VAL A 27 -8.59 5.60 5.84
CA VAL A 27 -7.87 5.07 7.02
C VAL A 27 -8.75 5.11 8.27
N GLN A 28 -9.49 6.21 8.48
CA GLN A 28 -10.36 6.38 9.66
C GLN A 28 -11.61 5.51 9.64
N SER A 29 -12.17 5.25 8.46
CA SER A 29 -13.42 4.51 8.28
C SER A 29 -13.25 3.03 8.02
N ALA A 30 -12.03 2.55 7.85
CA ALA A 30 -11.75 1.14 7.59
C ALA A 30 -12.29 0.26 8.73
N ALA A 31 -13.14 -0.72 8.39
CA ALA A 31 -13.72 -1.65 9.35
C ALA A 31 -12.68 -2.57 10.01
N TYR A 32 -11.55 -2.76 9.36
CA TYR A 32 -10.40 -3.56 9.81
C TYR A 32 -9.10 -2.81 9.52
N PRO A 33 -8.03 -3.09 10.28
CA PRO A 33 -6.72 -2.51 10.01
C PRO A 33 -6.28 -2.76 8.56
N LEU A 34 -5.65 -1.77 7.96
CA LEU A 34 -5.03 -1.91 6.64
C LEU A 34 -3.76 -2.76 6.79
N LEU A 35 -3.56 -3.72 5.88
CA LEU A 35 -2.35 -4.53 5.87
C LEU A 35 -1.17 -3.70 5.36
N VAL A 36 -0.03 -3.79 6.02
CA VAL A 36 1.17 -3.06 5.63
C VAL A 36 2.42 -3.95 5.72
N SER A 37 3.25 -3.95 4.67
CA SER A 37 4.52 -4.67 4.69
C SER A 37 5.62 -3.90 5.43
N PRO A 38 6.65 -4.59 5.97
CA PRO A 38 7.82 -3.92 6.54
C PRO A 38 8.53 -2.98 5.56
N MET A 39 8.50 -3.29 4.25
CA MET A 39 9.09 -2.44 3.21
C MET A 39 8.35 -1.11 3.09
N VAL A 40 7.01 -1.15 3.09
CA VAL A 40 6.18 0.06 3.09
C VAL A 40 6.40 0.86 4.36
N VAL A 41 6.45 0.22 5.53
CA VAL A 41 6.71 0.91 6.80
C VAL A 41 8.04 1.66 6.76
N ALA A 42 9.11 1.02 6.28
CA ALA A 42 10.43 1.65 6.17
C ALA A 42 10.43 2.83 5.18
N GLU A 43 9.76 2.68 4.05
CA GLU A 43 9.68 3.73 3.03
C GLU A 43 8.86 4.93 3.52
N VAL A 44 7.71 4.68 4.17
CA VAL A 44 6.88 5.73 4.78
C VAL A 44 7.66 6.47 5.87
N ASP A 45 8.33 5.75 6.77
CA ASP A 45 9.17 6.34 7.83
C ASP A 45 10.22 7.29 7.25
N TYR A 46 10.96 6.83 6.25
CA TYR A 46 11.97 7.64 5.56
C TYR A 46 11.37 8.92 4.96
N LEU A 47 10.27 8.80 4.24
CA LEU A 47 9.64 9.93 3.55
C LEU A 47 8.98 10.90 4.53
N LEU A 48 8.32 10.42 5.59
CA LEU A 48 7.76 11.26 6.63
C LEU A 48 8.86 12.02 7.40
N THR A 49 9.95 11.33 7.75
CA THR A 49 11.10 11.96 8.41
C THR A 49 11.68 13.08 7.55
N THR A 50 11.86 12.82 6.25
CA THR A 50 12.45 13.79 5.32
C THR A 50 11.55 15.01 5.10
N ARG A 51 10.22 14.81 5.00
CA ARG A 51 9.27 15.87 4.66
C ARG A 51 8.74 16.62 5.87
N PHE A 52 8.49 15.93 6.98
CA PHE A 52 7.76 16.45 8.15
C PHE A 52 8.50 16.29 9.47
N GLY A 53 9.64 15.59 9.47
CA GLY A 53 10.46 15.38 10.66
C GLY A 53 10.13 14.10 11.44
N VAL A 54 11.00 13.78 12.40
CA VAL A 54 10.98 12.54 13.19
C VAL A 54 9.69 12.37 14.00
N ALA A 55 9.13 13.46 14.53
CA ALA A 55 7.91 13.37 15.33
C ALA A 55 6.72 12.82 14.54
N THR A 56 6.56 13.26 13.29
CA THR A 56 5.49 12.76 12.40
C THR A 56 5.74 11.30 12.01
N ALA A 57 6.97 10.93 11.71
CA ALA A 57 7.33 9.54 11.41
C ALA A 57 7.06 8.62 12.62
N ASN A 58 7.45 9.04 13.83
CA ASN A 58 7.19 8.27 15.04
C ASN A 58 5.70 8.15 15.37
N GLN A 59 4.87 9.13 15.01
CA GLN A 59 3.42 9.03 15.16
C GLN A 59 2.87 7.89 14.28
N PHE A 60 3.28 7.83 13.02
CA PHE A 60 2.90 6.72 12.12
C PHE A 60 3.34 5.35 12.67
N LEU A 61 4.60 5.24 13.13
CA LEU A 61 5.09 3.99 13.74
C LEU A 61 4.29 3.60 14.99
N SER A 62 3.89 4.59 15.80
CA SER A 62 3.02 4.37 16.96
C SER A 62 1.64 3.86 16.55
N ASP A 63 1.08 4.35 15.44
CA ASP A 63 -0.19 3.88 14.89
C ASP A 63 -0.10 2.42 14.42
N VAL A 64 1.03 2.03 13.82
CA VAL A 64 1.31 0.62 13.47
C VAL A 64 1.35 -0.24 14.73
N VAL A 65 2.08 0.19 15.77
CA VAL A 65 2.17 -0.54 17.05
C VAL A 65 0.81 -0.65 17.74
N ALA A 66 -0.02 0.38 17.66
CA ALA A 66 -1.36 0.40 18.23
C ALA A 66 -2.38 -0.44 17.43
N GLY A 67 -2.01 -0.97 16.26
CA GLY A 67 -2.87 -1.80 15.43
C GLY A 67 -3.77 -1.03 14.46
N GLY A 68 -3.51 0.25 14.24
CA GLY A 68 -4.18 1.03 13.18
C GLY A 68 -3.82 0.53 11.79
N PHE A 69 -2.59 0.04 11.63
CA PHE A 69 -2.14 -0.76 10.50
C PHE A 69 -1.68 -2.13 11.00
N GLN A 70 -2.02 -3.17 10.26
CA GLN A 70 -1.58 -4.52 10.59
C GLN A 70 -0.28 -4.83 9.84
N LEU A 71 0.84 -4.88 10.59
CA LEU A 71 2.11 -5.28 10.03
C LEU A 71 2.06 -6.77 9.64
N VAL A 72 2.33 -7.05 8.37
CA VAL A 72 2.33 -8.43 7.85
C VAL A 72 3.75 -8.94 7.68
N PRO A 73 4.03 -10.20 8.08
CA PRO A 73 5.36 -10.77 7.97
C PRO A 73 5.77 -10.95 6.51
N THR A 74 7.05 -10.81 6.26
CA THR A 74 7.69 -10.97 4.95
C THR A 74 8.94 -11.81 5.12
N ASP A 75 9.14 -12.79 4.25
CA ASP A 75 10.30 -13.68 4.26
C ASP A 75 11.01 -13.73 2.91
N GLU A 76 12.06 -14.55 2.82
CA GLU A 76 12.85 -14.70 1.59
C GLU A 76 12.03 -15.26 0.42
N GLY A 77 11.02 -16.09 0.70
CA GLY A 77 10.11 -16.61 -0.33
C GLY A 77 9.29 -15.51 -0.98
N ASP A 78 8.84 -14.53 -0.21
CA ASP A 78 8.13 -13.37 -0.74
C ASP A 78 9.03 -12.51 -1.64
N ILE A 79 10.29 -12.37 -1.26
CA ILE A 79 11.27 -11.64 -2.08
C ILE A 79 11.54 -12.38 -3.39
N ASP A 80 11.63 -13.70 -3.36
CA ASP A 80 11.81 -14.52 -4.57
C ASP A 80 10.60 -14.39 -5.52
N GLU A 81 9.38 -14.44 -4.99
CA GLU A 81 8.18 -14.19 -5.78
C GLU A 81 8.15 -12.74 -6.32
N ALA A 82 8.59 -11.75 -5.53
CA ALA A 82 8.68 -10.37 -5.98
C ALA A 82 9.68 -10.20 -7.14
N ILE A 83 10.80 -10.95 -7.16
CA ILE A 83 11.73 -11.00 -8.29
C ILE A 83 11.01 -11.53 -9.54
N THR A 84 10.21 -12.56 -9.40
CA THR A 84 9.42 -13.12 -10.50
C THR A 84 8.45 -12.10 -11.08
N VAL A 85 7.72 -11.36 -10.22
CA VAL A 85 6.84 -10.26 -10.64
C VAL A 85 7.63 -9.19 -11.39
N ASN A 86 8.75 -8.74 -10.83
CA ASN A 86 9.58 -7.70 -11.43
C ASN A 86 10.14 -8.13 -12.79
N THR A 87 10.50 -9.40 -12.94
CA THR A 87 10.96 -9.97 -14.21
C THR A 87 9.85 -10.00 -15.24
N GLN A 88 8.64 -10.37 -14.86
CA GLN A 88 7.46 -10.37 -15.75
C GLN A 88 7.12 -8.98 -16.27
N TYR A 89 7.29 -7.96 -15.44
CA TYR A 89 7.00 -6.56 -15.76
C TYR A 89 8.26 -5.70 -15.88
N PHE A 90 9.33 -6.28 -16.42
CA PHE A 90 10.67 -5.69 -16.49
C PHE A 90 10.68 -4.25 -17.01
N ASP A 91 9.90 -3.97 -18.07
CA ASP A 91 9.86 -2.65 -18.69
C ASP A 91 9.12 -1.59 -17.86
N GLN A 92 8.42 -1.99 -16.80
CA GLN A 92 7.71 -1.07 -15.91
C GLN A 92 8.60 -0.49 -14.82
N ALA A 93 9.78 -1.05 -14.63
CA ALA A 93 10.73 -0.63 -13.59
C ALA A 93 10.10 -0.53 -12.19
N LEU A 94 9.33 -1.57 -11.82
CA LEU A 94 8.71 -1.69 -10.49
C LEU A 94 9.79 -1.74 -9.41
N GLY A 95 9.56 -1.09 -8.27
CA GLY A 95 10.38 -1.26 -7.08
C GLY A 95 10.01 -2.55 -6.34
N VAL A 96 10.89 -2.99 -5.43
CA VAL A 96 10.64 -4.17 -4.58
C VAL A 96 9.37 -4.00 -3.73
N THR A 97 9.07 -2.79 -3.29
CA THR A 97 7.88 -2.48 -2.51
C THR A 97 6.60 -2.77 -3.30
N ASP A 98 6.53 -2.34 -4.56
CA ASP A 98 5.38 -2.59 -5.44
C ASP A 98 5.23 -4.08 -5.74
N CYS A 99 6.33 -4.75 -6.11
CA CYS A 99 6.32 -6.20 -6.39
C CYS A 99 5.88 -7.00 -5.18
N LEU A 100 6.35 -6.63 -3.99
CA LEU A 100 5.98 -7.28 -2.74
C LEU A 100 4.49 -7.05 -2.42
N ASN A 101 3.95 -5.87 -2.69
CA ASN A 101 2.52 -5.62 -2.53
C ASN A 101 1.68 -6.53 -3.44
N VAL A 102 2.13 -6.80 -4.67
CA VAL A 102 1.46 -7.77 -5.57
C VAL A 102 1.47 -9.19 -4.98
N VAL A 103 2.61 -9.63 -4.44
CA VAL A 103 2.77 -10.94 -3.78
C VAL A 103 1.86 -11.05 -2.56
N LEU A 104 1.89 -10.05 -1.68
CA LEU A 104 1.10 -10.03 -0.46
C LEU A 104 -0.40 -9.94 -0.74
N ALA A 105 -0.82 -9.20 -1.77
CA ALA A 105 -2.22 -9.18 -2.21
C ALA A 105 -2.72 -10.59 -2.56
N SER A 106 -1.91 -11.37 -3.26
CA SER A 106 -2.22 -12.78 -3.56
C SER A 106 -2.30 -13.62 -2.29
N ARG A 107 -1.32 -13.50 -1.38
CA ARG A 107 -1.28 -14.25 -0.11
C ARG A 107 -2.51 -13.97 0.77
N TYR A 108 -2.94 -12.73 0.85
CA TYR A 108 -4.08 -12.33 1.66
C TYR A 108 -5.43 -12.34 0.92
N GLY A 109 -5.44 -12.80 -0.33
CA GLY A 109 -6.66 -12.96 -1.12
C GLY A 109 -7.40 -11.65 -1.37
N THR A 110 -6.66 -10.56 -1.59
CA THR A 110 -7.24 -9.24 -1.87
C THR A 110 -6.80 -8.70 -3.22
N VAL A 111 -7.65 -7.89 -3.83
CA VAL A 111 -7.32 -7.06 -5.00
C VAL A 111 -7.36 -5.57 -4.65
N ASP A 112 -7.65 -5.25 -3.40
CA ASP A 112 -7.79 -3.89 -2.93
C ASP A 112 -6.44 -3.34 -2.46
N ILE A 113 -5.94 -2.33 -3.15
CA ILE A 113 -4.70 -1.63 -2.82
C ILE A 113 -5.03 -0.18 -2.46
N PHE A 114 -4.65 0.25 -1.28
CA PHE A 114 -4.69 1.65 -0.88
C PHE A 114 -3.44 2.37 -1.41
N THR A 115 -3.57 3.00 -2.56
CA THR A 115 -2.46 3.61 -3.30
C THR A 115 -2.93 4.77 -4.16
N LEU A 116 -2.02 5.70 -4.43
CA LEU A 116 -2.19 6.72 -5.47
C LEU A 116 -1.37 6.40 -6.73
N ASP A 117 -0.63 5.28 -6.74
CA ASP A 117 0.17 4.86 -7.90
C ASP A 117 -0.68 4.09 -8.91
N GLU A 118 -1.43 4.84 -9.71
CA GLU A 118 -2.18 4.27 -10.83
C GLU A 118 -1.26 3.74 -11.93
N ARG A 119 -0.09 4.34 -12.11
CA ARG A 119 0.84 3.98 -13.18
C ARG A 119 1.25 2.51 -13.12
N HIS A 120 1.64 2.02 -11.93
CA HIS A 120 2.06 0.65 -11.76
C HIS A 120 0.87 -0.31 -11.57
N PHE A 121 -0.02 -0.01 -10.63
CA PHE A 121 -1.09 -0.94 -10.25
C PHE A 121 -2.24 -1.06 -11.25
N ARG A 122 -2.43 -0.10 -12.17
CA ARG A 122 -3.34 -0.27 -13.31
C ARG A 122 -2.77 -1.21 -14.38
N PHE A 123 -1.47 -1.36 -14.42
CA PHE A 123 -0.77 -2.16 -15.41
C PHE A 123 -0.53 -3.61 -14.95
N VAL A 124 -0.08 -3.77 -13.71
CA VAL A 124 0.21 -5.08 -13.12
C VAL A 124 -1.08 -5.82 -12.78
N ARG A 125 -1.10 -7.13 -13.01
CA ARG A 125 -2.26 -7.99 -12.72
C ARG A 125 -2.11 -8.70 -11.38
N PRO A 126 -3.22 -8.94 -10.66
CA PRO A 126 -3.21 -9.82 -9.50
C PRO A 126 -2.72 -11.23 -9.87
N LEU A 127 -1.99 -11.89 -8.96
CA LEU A 127 -1.42 -13.22 -9.23
C LEU A 127 -2.43 -14.36 -9.08
N ALA A 128 -3.45 -14.21 -8.23
CA ALA A 128 -4.35 -15.31 -7.87
C ALA A 128 -5.82 -15.02 -8.15
N HIS A 129 -6.30 -13.83 -7.89
CA HIS A 129 -7.73 -13.51 -7.94
C HIS A 129 -7.99 -12.18 -8.64
N GLY A 130 -9.06 -12.12 -9.43
CA GLY A 130 -9.47 -10.91 -10.15
C GLY A 130 -8.67 -10.66 -11.43
N GLU A 131 -9.19 -9.79 -12.27
CA GLU A 131 -8.57 -9.41 -13.55
C GLU A 131 -7.70 -8.15 -13.41
N ALA A 132 -7.97 -7.32 -12.38
CA ALA A 132 -7.27 -6.08 -12.12
C ALA A 132 -7.32 -5.77 -10.61
N PHE A 133 -6.34 -4.96 -10.15
CA PHE A 133 -6.40 -4.37 -8.82
C PHE A 133 -7.48 -3.29 -8.77
N ARG A 134 -8.13 -3.16 -7.61
CA ARG A 134 -8.99 -2.05 -7.26
C ARG A 134 -8.17 -1.06 -6.44
N LEU A 135 -8.00 0.15 -6.97
CA LEU A 135 -7.15 1.17 -6.36
C LEU A 135 -8.00 2.12 -5.52
N LEU A 136 -7.74 2.14 -4.23
CA LEU A 136 -8.46 2.99 -3.30
C LEU A 136 -7.62 4.23 -2.96
N PRO A 137 -8.21 5.44 -2.93
CA PRO A 137 -9.66 5.70 -2.90
C PRO A 137 -10.34 5.84 -4.27
N PHE A 138 -9.62 5.76 -5.39
CA PHE A 138 -10.18 6.09 -6.71
C PHE A 138 -11.38 5.22 -7.12
N ASP A 139 -11.30 3.92 -6.84
CA ASP A 139 -12.31 2.94 -7.28
C ASP A 139 -13.41 2.68 -6.23
N LEU A 140 -13.54 3.53 -5.18
CA LEU A 140 -14.57 3.39 -4.15
C LEU A 140 -16.00 3.57 -4.70
N ALA A 141 -16.18 4.36 -5.75
CA ALA A 141 -17.49 4.63 -6.33
C ALA A 141 -18.13 3.42 -7.02
N ASP A 142 -17.34 2.42 -7.41
CA ASP A 142 -17.81 1.21 -8.11
C ASP A 142 -18.46 0.18 -7.17
N VAL A 143 -18.44 0.42 -5.86
CA VAL A 143 -19.01 -0.49 -4.84
C VAL A 143 -20.45 -0.16 -4.48
N GLN A 144 -21.01 0.96 -4.95
CA GLN A 144 -22.36 1.42 -4.63
C GLN A 144 -23.41 1.16 -5.72
N ASN A 145 -23.11 0.34 -6.71
CA ASN A 145 -24.07 -0.08 -7.73
C ASN A 145 -24.29 -1.59 -7.75
#